data_419c3bce5b340710ebc598804932c8e4
#
_entry.id   419c3bce5b340710ebc598804932c8e4
#
_cell.length_a   1.000
_cell.length_b   1.000
_cell.length_c   1.000
_cell.angle_alpha   90.00
_cell.angle_beta   90.00
_cell.angle_gamma   90.00
#
_symmetry.space_group_name_H-M   'P 1'
#
loop_
_entity.id
_entity.type
_entity.pdbx_description
1 polymer ?
#
loop_
_entity_poly.entity_id
_entity_poly.type
_entity_poly.pdbx_seq_one_letter_code
_entity_poly.pdbx_strand_id
1 'polypeptide(L)'
;SETIDSKYDGKEHKEVLTVTDTKTGKELVAGTDYSVTYSSDLVNAGTVTMKVAGLGNYTGSFTKTYKITKRSVTLTSATVSKVYDGSALTNTSITVSGDGFVEGEGASYEVTGTQTEVGNSANAFEYKLNENTLASNYNITKVVGTLTITAAPAPVTPVTPSTPSTPSSTTS
;
A
#
# COMPACT_ATOMS: atom_id res chain seq x y z
N SER A 1 2.04 -7.21 33.50
CA SER A 1 2.29 -7.79 32.17
C SER A 1 2.77 -6.71 31.19
N GLU A 2 3.42 -7.15 30.13
CA GLU A 2 3.81 -6.26 29.02
C GLU A 2 2.60 -5.98 28.14
N THR A 3 2.59 -4.80 27.50
CA THR A 3 1.62 -4.42 26.48
C THR A 3 2.09 -4.85 25.10
N ILE A 4 1.16 -5.12 24.20
CA ILE A 4 1.43 -5.56 22.82
C ILE A 4 0.85 -4.55 21.86
N ASP A 5 1.67 -4.12 20.91
CA ASP A 5 1.22 -3.24 19.83
C ASP A 5 0.32 -4.01 18.84
N SER A 6 -0.68 -3.32 18.32
CA SER A 6 -1.58 -3.85 17.30
C SER A 6 -1.50 -3.02 16.03
N LYS A 7 -1.78 -3.63 14.90
CA LYS A 7 -1.88 -2.92 13.63
C LYS A 7 -3.31 -2.42 13.42
N TYR A 8 -3.47 -1.20 12.91
CA TYR A 8 -4.78 -0.65 12.55
C TYR A 8 -5.56 -1.60 11.64
N ASP A 9 -6.79 -1.90 12.03
CA ASP A 9 -7.70 -2.78 11.28
C ASP A 9 -9.16 -2.28 11.28
N GLY A 10 -9.37 -1.04 11.73
CA GLY A 10 -10.69 -0.43 11.84
C GLY A 10 -11.50 -0.88 13.06
N LYS A 11 -10.92 -1.71 13.92
CA LYS A 11 -11.58 -2.24 15.13
C LYS A 11 -10.96 -1.66 16.39
N GLU A 12 -11.71 -1.76 17.49
CA GLU A 12 -11.21 -1.39 18.80
C GLU A 12 -10.11 -2.34 19.27
N HIS A 13 -8.99 -1.78 19.72
CA HIS A 13 -7.87 -2.47 20.33
C HIS A 13 -7.73 -2.07 21.79
N LYS A 14 -8.22 -2.92 22.67
CA LYS A 14 -8.22 -2.71 24.11
C LYS A 14 -7.38 -3.78 24.78
N GLU A 15 -6.17 -3.41 25.17
CA GLU A 15 -5.27 -4.31 25.90
C GLU A 15 -5.79 -4.58 27.31
N VAL A 16 -5.59 -5.79 27.79
CA VAL A 16 -5.91 -6.21 29.16
C VAL A 16 -4.60 -6.53 29.88
N LEU A 17 -4.39 -5.86 31.02
CA LEU A 17 -3.21 -6.08 31.85
C LEU A 17 -3.49 -7.07 32.95
N THR A 18 -2.54 -7.97 33.21
CA THR A 18 -2.47 -8.73 34.47
C THR A 18 -1.66 -7.90 35.47
N VAL A 19 -2.29 -7.57 36.58
CA VAL A 19 -1.68 -6.82 37.67
C VAL A 19 -1.47 -7.76 38.86
N THR A 20 -0.26 -7.77 39.41
CA THR A 20 0.12 -8.67 40.52
C THR A 20 0.66 -7.84 41.66
N ASP A 21 0.28 -8.20 42.88
CA ASP A 21 0.89 -7.69 44.10
C ASP A 21 2.32 -8.26 44.19
N THR A 22 3.31 -7.38 44.18
CA THR A 22 4.72 -7.80 44.21
C THR A 22 5.17 -8.40 45.52
N LYS A 23 4.46 -8.13 46.61
CA LYS A 23 4.79 -8.66 47.93
C LYS A 23 4.26 -10.07 48.15
N THR A 24 3.06 -10.33 47.66
CA THR A 24 2.36 -11.59 47.89
C THR A 24 2.36 -12.51 46.69
N GLY A 25 2.65 -12.02 45.49
CA GLY A 25 2.55 -12.75 44.23
C GLY A 25 1.09 -12.97 43.78
N LYS A 26 0.10 -12.41 44.51
CA LYS A 26 -1.30 -12.57 44.21
C LYS A 26 -1.68 -11.75 42.97
N GLU A 27 -2.41 -12.36 42.06
CA GLU A 27 -3.05 -11.63 40.96
C GLU A 27 -4.23 -10.81 41.49
N LEU A 28 -4.28 -9.54 41.08
CA LEU A 28 -5.29 -8.58 41.50
C LEU A 28 -6.48 -8.60 40.52
N VAL A 29 -7.67 -8.26 41.05
CA VAL A 29 -8.93 -8.30 40.33
C VAL A 29 -9.32 -6.89 39.88
N ALA A 30 -9.46 -6.70 38.56
CA ALA A 30 -9.94 -5.45 37.98
C ALA A 30 -11.36 -5.12 38.47
N GLY A 31 -11.59 -3.85 38.80
CA GLY A 31 -12.83 -3.37 39.35
C GLY A 31 -12.98 -3.57 40.87
N THR A 32 -12.14 -4.41 41.51
CA THR A 32 -12.10 -4.65 42.94
C THR A 32 -10.82 -4.12 43.57
N ASP A 33 -9.68 -4.56 43.08
CA ASP A 33 -8.36 -4.21 43.59
C ASP A 33 -7.72 -3.04 42.83
N TYR A 34 -8.13 -2.83 41.59
CA TYR A 34 -7.65 -1.72 40.74
C TYR A 34 -8.67 -1.36 39.66
N SER A 35 -8.55 -0.15 39.15
CA SER A 35 -9.27 0.31 37.97
C SER A 35 -8.32 0.56 36.82
N VAL A 36 -8.81 0.42 35.60
CA VAL A 36 -8.06 0.77 34.37
C VAL A 36 -8.90 1.76 33.56
N THR A 37 -8.27 2.85 33.19
CA THR A 37 -8.85 3.83 32.25
C THR A 37 -7.96 3.94 31.04
N TYR A 38 -8.56 4.17 29.87
CA TYR A 38 -7.88 4.26 28.59
C TYR A 38 -8.02 5.68 28.03
N SER A 39 -7.03 6.11 27.23
CA SER A 39 -7.22 7.28 26.37
C SER A 39 -8.37 7.03 25.39
N SER A 40 -8.96 8.11 24.87
CA SER A 40 -10.28 8.06 24.22
C SER A 40 -10.34 7.30 22.89
N ASP A 41 -9.24 7.24 22.14
CA ASP A 41 -9.22 6.60 20.82
C ASP A 41 -8.52 5.24 20.91
N LEU A 42 -9.28 4.17 20.74
CA LEU A 42 -8.81 2.80 20.75
C LEU A 42 -8.85 2.14 19.38
N VAL A 43 -9.15 2.90 18.33
CA VAL A 43 -9.33 2.40 16.96
C VAL A 43 -8.24 2.90 16.04
N ASN A 44 -8.02 4.21 16.01
CA ASN A 44 -7.09 4.83 15.06
C ASN A 44 -5.64 4.65 15.47
N ALA A 45 -4.75 4.66 14.48
CA ALA A 45 -3.30 4.57 14.70
C ALA A 45 -2.83 5.71 15.62
N GLY A 46 -2.02 5.35 16.59
CA GLY A 46 -1.53 6.27 17.61
C GLY A 46 -1.11 5.52 18.86
N THR A 47 -0.81 6.29 19.91
CA THR A 47 -0.44 5.74 21.22
C THR A 47 -1.65 5.74 22.13
N VAL A 48 -1.97 4.58 22.68
CA VAL A 48 -3.00 4.43 23.73
C VAL A 48 -2.31 4.42 25.09
N THR A 49 -2.83 5.24 26.00
CA THR A 49 -2.38 5.30 27.39
C THR A 49 -3.39 4.62 28.29
N MET A 50 -2.92 3.67 29.08
CA MET A 50 -3.68 3.01 30.12
C MET A 50 -3.24 3.57 31.47
N LYS A 51 -4.19 4.03 32.29
CA LYS A 51 -3.93 4.41 33.67
C LYS A 51 -4.52 3.35 34.59
N VAL A 52 -3.68 2.75 35.41
CA VAL A 52 -4.05 1.77 36.43
C VAL A 52 -4.01 2.46 37.78
N ALA A 53 -5.08 2.41 38.52
CA ALA A 53 -5.18 3.01 39.85
C ALA A 53 -5.67 1.97 40.89
N GLY A 54 -5.02 1.91 42.05
CA GLY A 54 -5.39 1.03 43.12
C GLY A 54 -6.76 1.36 43.71
N LEU A 55 -7.49 0.34 44.11
CA LEU A 55 -8.78 0.41 44.80
C LEU A 55 -8.72 -0.36 46.13
N GLY A 56 -9.62 -0.02 47.03
CA GLY A 56 -9.73 -0.72 48.32
C GLY A 56 -8.44 -0.65 49.15
N ASN A 57 -7.79 -1.76 49.37
CA ASN A 57 -6.54 -1.85 50.16
C ASN A 57 -5.30 -1.48 49.36
N TYR A 58 -5.43 -1.19 48.04
CA TYR A 58 -4.35 -0.81 47.18
C TYR A 58 -4.40 0.69 46.84
N THR A 59 -3.24 1.35 46.85
CA THR A 59 -3.13 2.78 46.60
C THR A 59 -2.13 3.02 45.51
N GLY A 60 -2.13 4.28 44.98
CA GLY A 60 -1.22 4.69 43.93
C GLY A 60 -1.72 4.39 42.51
N SER A 61 -0.95 4.81 41.56
CA SER A 61 -1.29 4.60 40.14
C SER A 61 -0.02 4.52 39.30
N PHE A 62 -0.14 3.88 38.17
CA PHE A 62 0.89 3.88 37.12
C PHE A 62 0.24 3.92 35.75
N THR A 63 1.04 4.24 34.74
CA THR A 63 0.60 4.23 33.35
C THR A 63 1.38 3.21 32.55
N LYS A 64 0.71 2.60 31.59
CA LYS A 64 1.31 1.81 30.51
C LYS A 64 0.83 2.37 29.18
N THR A 65 1.61 2.18 28.15
CA THR A 65 1.25 2.56 26.79
C THR A 65 1.42 1.41 25.83
N TYR A 66 0.61 1.41 24.77
CA TYR A 66 0.79 0.57 23.60
C TYR A 66 0.42 1.35 22.37
N LYS A 67 0.80 0.85 21.21
CA LYS A 67 0.54 1.52 19.94
C LYS A 67 -0.45 0.74 19.10
N ILE A 68 -1.31 1.48 18.41
CA ILE A 68 -1.97 1.01 17.21
C ILE A 68 -1.14 1.53 16.06
N THR A 69 -0.48 0.62 15.33
CA THR A 69 0.46 0.98 14.28
C THR A 69 -0.25 1.20 12.95
N LYS A 70 0.32 2.04 12.09
CA LYS A 70 -0.22 2.30 10.76
C LYS A 70 -0.11 1.07 9.86
N ARG A 71 -1.05 0.93 8.95
CA ARG A 71 -0.97 -0.03 7.85
C ARG A 71 -0.11 0.52 6.73
N SER A 72 0.66 -0.35 6.10
CA SER A 72 1.43 0.01 4.91
C SER A 72 0.61 -0.27 3.66
N VAL A 73 0.48 0.72 2.79
CA VAL A 73 -0.18 0.61 1.50
C VAL A 73 0.77 1.09 0.42
N THR A 74 1.00 0.26 -0.59
CA THR A 74 1.74 0.63 -1.78
C THR A 74 0.80 0.70 -2.96
N LEU A 75 0.76 1.85 -3.63
CA LEU A 75 -0.04 2.11 -4.82
C LEU A 75 0.89 2.11 -6.02
N THR A 76 0.66 1.21 -6.96
CA THR A 76 1.53 1.02 -8.12
C THR A 76 0.72 1.18 -9.41
N SER A 77 1.12 2.11 -10.28
CA SER A 77 0.55 2.21 -11.62
C SER A 77 1.18 1.18 -12.56
N ALA A 78 0.44 0.82 -13.63
CA ALA A 78 0.86 -0.23 -14.54
C ALA A 78 2.12 0.13 -15.32
N THR A 79 2.98 -0.88 -15.55
CA THR A 79 4.08 -0.85 -16.48
C THR A 79 3.70 -1.70 -17.68
N VAL A 80 3.53 -1.07 -18.83
CA VAL A 80 3.10 -1.71 -20.06
C VAL A 80 3.87 -1.19 -21.26
N SER A 81 3.89 -1.96 -22.34
CA SER A 81 4.55 -1.60 -23.57
C SER A 81 3.74 -2.04 -24.78
N LYS A 82 3.96 -1.38 -25.90
CA LYS A 82 3.47 -1.80 -27.22
C LYS A 82 4.40 -1.35 -28.33
N VAL A 83 4.21 -1.93 -29.49
CA VAL A 83 4.86 -1.48 -30.74
C VAL A 83 4.14 -0.22 -31.23
N TYR A 84 4.90 0.73 -31.78
CA TYR A 84 4.36 1.96 -32.35
C TYR A 84 3.28 1.68 -33.40
N ASP A 85 2.13 2.29 -33.23
CA ASP A 85 0.99 2.20 -34.13
C ASP A 85 0.30 3.56 -34.36
N GLY A 86 0.92 4.65 -33.90
CA GLY A 86 0.37 6.00 -34.00
C GLY A 86 -0.72 6.35 -32.96
N SER A 87 -1.15 5.40 -32.17
CA SER A 87 -2.13 5.64 -31.11
C SER A 87 -1.48 5.71 -29.72
N ALA A 88 -2.11 6.43 -28.80
CA ALA A 88 -1.61 6.58 -27.43
C ALA A 88 -1.69 5.25 -26.66
N LEU A 89 -0.62 4.94 -25.92
CA LEU A 89 -0.60 3.90 -24.90
C LEU A 89 -1.02 4.52 -23.57
N THR A 90 -2.06 3.98 -22.99
CA THR A 90 -2.54 4.34 -21.64
C THR A 90 -2.90 3.09 -20.87
N ASN A 91 -2.78 3.13 -19.55
CA ASN A 91 -3.28 2.08 -18.68
C ASN A 91 -3.62 2.69 -17.33
N THR A 92 -4.89 2.64 -16.95
CA THR A 92 -5.42 3.28 -15.74
C THR A 92 -5.46 2.36 -14.53
N SER A 93 -4.91 1.16 -14.61
CA SER A 93 -4.91 0.20 -13.51
C SER A 93 -3.94 0.62 -12.40
N ILE A 94 -4.42 0.59 -11.18
CA ILE A 94 -3.62 0.77 -9.96
C ILE A 94 -3.67 -0.52 -9.16
N THR A 95 -2.51 -1.02 -8.78
CA THR A 95 -2.38 -2.17 -7.89
C THR A 95 -2.13 -1.68 -6.48
N VAL A 96 -2.92 -2.18 -5.53
CA VAL A 96 -2.77 -1.94 -4.10
C VAL A 96 -2.08 -3.15 -3.49
N SER A 97 -0.98 -2.92 -2.79
CA SER A 97 -0.18 -3.98 -2.14
C SER A 97 0.26 -3.56 -0.73
N GLY A 98 1.08 -4.38 -0.08
CA GLY A 98 1.41 -4.24 1.32
C GLY A 98 0.27 -4.80 2.18
N ASP A 99 0.00 -4.17 3.33
CA ASP A 99 -1.14 -4.55 4.17
C ASP A 99 -2.49 -4.27 3.48
N GLY A 100 -2.51 -3.32 2.55
CA GLY A 100 -3.71 -2.85 1.89
C GLY A 100 -4.59 -1.96 2.78
N PHE A 101 -5.67 -1.46 2.21
CA PHE A 101 -6.68 -0.73 2.96
C PHE A 101 -7.55 -1.68 3.78
N VAL A 102 -8.07 -1.20 4.90
CA VAL A 102 -9.10 -1.91 5.66
C VAL A 102 -10.36 -2.03 4.80
N GLU A 103 -11.09 -3.13 4.95
CA GLU A 103 -12.34 -3.36 4.23
C GLU A 103 -13.30 -2.17 4.38
N GLY A 104 -13.81 -1.67 3.26
CA GLY A 104 -14.68 -0.49 3.20
C GLY A 104 -13.94 0.84 3.14
N GLU A 105 -12.63 0.85 3.32
CA GLU A 105 -11.77 2.03 3.14
C GLU A 105 -11.02 1.96 1.81
N GLY A 106 -10.44 3.07 1.38
CA GLY A 106 -9.68 3.10 0.14
C GLY A 106 -9.45 4.49 -0.42
N ALA A 107 -9.18 4.52 -1.72
CA ALA A 107 -8.87 5.75 -2.45
C ALA A 107 -9.47 5.72 -3.85
N SER A 108 -9.62 6.88 -4.43
CA SER A 108 -9.84 7.07 -5.87
C SER A 108 -8.53 7.47 -6.54
N TYR A 109 -8.41 7.15 -7.82
CA TYR A 109 -7.18 7.36 -8.58
C TYR A 109 -7.46 8.12 -9.85
N GLU A 110 -6.54 9.01 -10.22
CA GLU A 110 -6.50 9.68 -11.51
C GLU A 110 -5.16 9.36 -12.18
N VAL A 111 -5.20 8.50 -13.19
CA VAL A 111 -4.00 8.09 -13.95
C VAL A 111 -3.92 8.93 -15.21
N THR A 112 -2.85 9.71 -15.34
CA THR A 112 -2.66 10.68 -16.43
C THR A 112 -1.56 10.28 -17.39
N GLY A 113 -0.84 9.19 -17.13
CA GLY A 113 0.25 8.72 -17.99
C GLY A 113 -0.23 8.41 -19.41
N THR A 114 0.54 8.82 -20.40
CA THR A 114 0.29 8.54 -21.81
C THR A 114 1.62 8.56 -22.59
N GLN A 115 1.75 7.70 -23.58
CA GLN A 115 2.89 7.65 -24.50
C GLN A 115 2.39 7.34 -25.90
N THR A 116 2.77 8.15 -26.89
CA THR A 116 2.36 7.97 -28.29
C THR A 116 3.56 7.69 -29.18
N GLU A 117 4.62 8.46 -29.03
CA GLU A 117 5.84 8.31 -29.80
C GLU A 117 6.73 7.19 -29.23
N VAL A 118 7.65 6.68 -30.05
CA VAL A 118 8.68 5.73 -29.64
C VAL A 118 9.49 6.31 -28.46
N GLY A 119 9.61 5.55 -27.38
CA GLY A 119 10.26 5.96 -26.15
C GLY A 119 9.48 5.51 -24.94
N ASN A 120 9.78 6.08 -23.80
CA ASN A 120 9.10 5.76 -22.54
C ASN A 120 8.76 7.02 -21.75
N SER A 121 7.75 6.88 -20.91
CA SER A 121 7.37 7.91 -19.96
C SER A 121 6.77 7.27 -18.70
N ALA A 122 6.73 8.05 -17.63
CA ALA A 122 6.10 7.62 -16.39
C ALA A 122 4.59 7.48 -16.58
N ASN A 123 4.02 6.39 -16.05
CA ASN A 123 2.58 6.23 -15.94
C ASN A 123 2.08 6.98 -14.70
N ALA A 124 2.12 8.29 -14.77
CA ALA A 124 1.84 9.20 -13.66
C ALA A 124 0.40 9.07 -13.19
N PHE A 125 0.21 9.17 -11.88
CA PHE A 125 -1.11 9.17 -11.26
C PHE A 125 -1.13 9.98 -9.98
N GLU A 126 -2.33 10.39 -9.60
CA GLU A 126 -2.62 10.94 -8.29
C GLU A 126 -3.70 10.10 -7.61
N TYR A 127 -3.78 10.17 -6.28
CA TYR A 127 -4.81 9.51 -5.52
C TYR A 127 -5.44 10.47 -4.50
N LYS A 128 -6.68 10.18 -4.16
CA LYS A 128 -7.41 10.86 -3.10
C LYS A 128 -8.06 9.81 -2.21
N LEU A 129 -7.81 9.87 -0.91
CA LEU A 129 -8.44 8.97 0.04
C LEU A 129 -9.94 9.22 0.09
N ASN A 130 -10.72 8.15 0.24
CA ASN A 130 -12.16 8.22 0.45
C ASN A 130 -12.47 8.96 1.76
N GLU A 131 -13.67 9.49 1.91
CA GLU A 131 -14.08 10.29 3.08
C GLU A 131 -13.92 9.52 4.41
N ASN A 132 -14.14 8.21 4.38
CA ASN A 132 -14.02 7.33 5.55
C ASN A 132 -12.59 6.82 5.81
N THR A 133 -11.61 7.25 5.03
CA THR A 133 -10.24 6.77 5.08
C THR A 133 -9.32 7.87 5.57
N LEU A 134 -8.72 7.67 6.75
CA LEU A 134 -7.83 8.65 7.37
C LEU A 134 -6.37 8.38 7.00
N ALA A 135 -5.70 9.38 6.43
CA ALA A 135 -4.27 9.31 6.10
C ALA A 135 -3.40 8.94 7.31
N SER A 136 -3.82 9.35 8.52
CA SER A 136 -3.12 9.06 9.77
C SER A 136 -3.08 7.57 10.14
N ASN A 137 -3.93 6.74 9.54
CA ASN A 137 -3.97 5.29 9.76
C ASN A 137 -3.07 4.51 8.80
N TYR A 138 -2.47 5.19 7.81
CA TYR A 138 -1.75 4.54 6.73
C TYR A 138 -0.38 5.18 6.48
N ASN A 139 0.57 4.32 6.09
CA ASN A 139 1.81 4.72 5.42
C ASN A 139 1.64 4.39 3.95
N ILE A 140 1.42 5.41 3.12
CA ILE A 140 1.14 5.22 1.69
C ILE A 140 2.38 5.53 0.88
N THR A 141 2.78 4.58 0.04
CA THR A 141 3.89 4.70 -0.91
C THR A 141 3.34 4.67 -2.33
N LYS A 142 3.72 5.63 -3.15
CA LYS A 142 3.43 5.68 -4.59
C LYS A 142 4.58 5.06 -5.37
N VAL A 143 4.27 4.10 -6.22
CA VAL A 143 5.21 3.53 -7.19
C VAL A 143 4.66 3.78 -8.59
N VAL A 144 5.38 4.55 -9.39
CA VAL A 144 4.96 4.94 -10.73
C VAL A 144 5.54 3.96 -11.74
N GLY A 145 4.66 3.32 -12.51
CA GLY A 145 5.03 2.44 -13.61
C GLY A 145 5.53 3.21 -14.84
N THR A 146 5.89 2.49 -15.88
CA THR A 146 6.44 3.03 -17.11
C THR A 146 5.61 2.59 -18.31
N LEU A 147 5.32 3.53 -19.20
CA LEU A 147 4.72 3.28 -20.51
C LEU A 147 5.83 3.31 -21.55
N THR A 148 5.96 2.25 -22.36
CA THR A 148 7.00 2.13 -23.38
C THR A 148 6.38 1.85 -24.73
N ILE A 149 6.76 2.63 -25.75
CA ILE A 149 6.47 2.35 -27.14
C ILE A 149 7.78 2.01 -27.83
N THR A 150 7.85 0.82 -28.42
CA THR A 150 8.98 0.34 -29.18
C THR A 150 8.80 0.65 -30.67
N ALA A 151 9.91 0.79 -31.39
CA ALA A 151 9.87 1.01 -32.83
C ALA A 151 9.18 -0.16 -33.52
N ALA A 152 8.35 0.15 -34.52
CA ALA A 152 7.80 -0.85 -35.42
C ALA A 152 8.96 -1.52 -36.19
N PRO A 153 8.89 -2.88 -36.42
CA PRO A 153 9.89 -3.52 -37.28
C PRO A 153 9.88 -2.90 -38.67
N ALA A 154 11.08 -2.74 -39.24
CA ALA A 154 11.21 -2.23 -40.62
C ALA A 154 10.42 -3.12 -41.58
N PRO A 155 9.68 -2.54 -42.56
CA PRO A 155 8.99 -3.34 -43.56
C PRO A 155 10.01 -4.16 -44.36
N VAL A 156 9.77 -5.49 -44.44
CA VAL A 156 10.59 -6.36 -45.28
C VAL A 156 10.30 -5.99 -46.71
N THR A 157 11.28 -5.34 -47.38
CA THR A 157 11.21 -5.15 -48.81
C THR A 157 11.28 -6.51 -49.52
N PRO A 158 10.30 -6.92 -50.33
CA PRO A 158 10.40 -8.15 -51.09
C PRO A 158 11.61 -8.09 -51.99
N VAL A 159 12.50 -9.09 -51.86
CA VAL A 159 13.64 -9.23 -52.78
C VAL A 159 13.08 -9.55 -54.17
N THR A 160 13.18 -8.64 -55.09
CA THR A 160 12.88 -8.95 -56.50
C THR A 160 13.84 -10.02 -56.98
N PRO A 161 13.38 -11.18 -57.47
CA PRO A 161 14.27 -12.19 -58.00
C PRO A 161 15.00 -11.56 -59.22
N SER A 162 16.34 -11.68 -59.22
CA SER A 162 17.16 -11.26 -60.37
C SER A 162 16.74 -12.09 -61.57
N THR A 163 16.34 -11.44 -62.66
CA THR A 163 16.10 -12.09 -63.96
C THR A 163 17.38 -12.77 -64.41
N PRO A 164 17.37 -14.09 -64.73
CA PRO A 164 18.55 -14.73 -65.29
C PRO A 164 18.87 -14.10 -66.65
N SER A 165 20.15 -13.70 -66.82
CA SER A 165 20.62 -13.20 -68.09
C SER A 165 20.47 -14.30 -69.10
N THR A 166 19.79 -14.01 -70.22
CA THR A 166 19.69 -14.91 -71.35
C THR A 166 21.09 -15.06 -72.01
N PRO A 167 21.60 -16.27 -72.20
CA PRO A 167 22.85 -16.40 -72.99
C PRO A 167 22.60 -15.97 -74.37
N SER A 168 23.46 -15.02 -74.90
CA SER A 168 23.44 -14.63 -76.27
C SER A 168 23.95 -15.83 -77.09
N SER A 169 23.10 -16.39 -77.94
CA SER A 169 23.53 -17.38 -78.94
C SER A 169 24.22 -16.67 -80.05
N THR A 170 25.55 -16.80 -80.16
CA THR A 170 26.32 -16.49 -81.36
C THR A 170 26.15 -17.63 -82.31
N THR A 171 25.34 -17.47 -83.33
CA THR A 171 25.38 -18.26 -84.57
C THR A 171 26.36 -17.64 -85.51
N SER A 172 27.43 -18.34 -85.79
CA SER A 172 28.34 -18.06 -86.95
C SER A 172 27.79 -18.68 -88.17
#